data_72787e9b28f16d7ae3c3dbb1cd509b8c
#
_entry.id   72787e9b28f16d7ae3c3dbb1cd509b8c
#
_cell.length_a   1.000
_cell.length_b   1.000
_cell.length_c   1.000
_cell.angle_alpha   90.00
_cell.angle_beta   90.00
_cell.angle_gamma   90.00
#
_symmetry.space_group_name_H-M   'P 1'
#
loop_
_entity.id
_entity.type
_entity.pdbx_description
1 polymer ?
#
loop_
_entity_poly.entity_id
_entity_poly.type
_entity_poly.pdbx_seq_one_letter_code
_entity_poly.pdbx_strand_id
1 'polypeptide(L)'
;VVQLVPIKINPWSWIAKTIGRAVNAEISRGLAEIGRKLDNHVIMDDRRTADGHRARILHFNNELLRNIDHTKEEFVEVLTEIDAYESYCKEHPEYPNNRAVLAIENIQDNYKERLQKHDFLQEGTTV
;
A
#
# COMPACT_ATOMS: atom_id res chain seq x y z
N VAL A 1 -35.51 45.48 -23.97
CA VAL A 1 -35.32 45.04 -23.78
C VAL A 1 -35.37 43.98 -23.74
N VAL A 2 -35.52 43.81 -23.73
CA VAL A 2 -35.84 42.99 -23.63
C VAL A 2 -35.29 42.00 -23.70
N GLN A 3 -34.73 41.80 -23.84
CA GLN A 3 -34.32 40.96 -23.89
C GLN A 3 -33.90 40.30 -23.08
N LEU A 4 -33.83 40.58 -22.57
CA LEU A 4 -33.50 40.04 -21.68
C LEU A 4 -34.03 39.07 -21.32
N VAL A 5 -34.52 39.19 -21.13
CA VAL A 5 -35.32 38.40 -20.70
C VAL A 5 -35.46 37.19 -21.32
N PRO A 6 -35.55 37.12 -22.29
CA PRO A 6 -35.74 36.00 -23.01
C PRO A 6 -34.74 35.01 -22.81
N ILE A 7 -33.69 35.40 -22.49
CA ILE A 7 -32.73 34.48 -22.28
C ILE A 7 -33.15 33.44 -21.43
N LYS A 8 -33.97 33.71 -20.53
CA LYS A 8 -34.40 32.75 -19.65
C LYS A 8 -35.27 31.80 -20.28
N ILE A 9 -35.78 32.09 -21.32
CA ILE A 9 -36.72 31.24 -21.92
C ILE A 9 -36.17 30.53 -23.08
N ASN A 10 -34.89 30.52 -23.25
CA ASN A 10 -34.28 29.81 -24.35
C ASN A 10 -34.57 28.32 -24.27
N PRO A 11 -35.30 27.77 -25.22
CA PRO A 11 -35.65 26.34 -25.17
C PRO A 11 -34.41 25.46 -25.26
N TRP A 12 -33.38 25.92 -25.95
CA TRP A 12 -32.18 25.15 -26.03
C TRP A 12 -31.50 25.01 -24.67
N SER A 13 -31.55 26.06 -23.88
CA SER A 13 -31.03 26.03 -22.53
C SER A 13 -31.76 25.03 -21.66
N TRP A 14 -33.08 24.98 -21.79
CA TRP A 14 -33.90 24.03 -21.04
C TRP A 14 -33.66 22.61 -21.50
N ILE A 15 -33.62 22.38 -22.81
CA ILE A 15 -33.35 21.07 -23.38
C ILE A 15 -31.95 20.60 -22.97
N ALA A 16 -30.97 21.46 -23.08
CA ALA A 16 -29.62 21.14 -22.67
C ALA A 16 -29.53 20.77 -21.19
N LYS A 17 -30.28 21.47 -20.34
CA LYS A 17 -30.34 21.15 -18.93
C LYS A 17 -30.97 19.81 -18.68
N THR A 18 -32.05 19.50 -19.38
CA THR A 18 -32.77 18.24 -19.20
C THR A 18 -31.92 17.06 -19.67
N ILE A 19 -31.31 17.20 -20.84
CA ILE A 19 -30.42 16.17 -21.37
C ILE A 19 -29.20 16.03 -20.50
N GLY A 20 -28.65 17.16 -20.06
CA GLY A 20 -27.49 17.18 -19.18
C GLY A 20 -27.73 16.45 -17.87
N ARG A 21 -28.91 16.61 -17.31
CA ARG A 21 -29.26 15.87 -16.07
C ARG A 21 -29.30 14.38 -16.29
N ALA A 22 -29.91 13.93 -17.38
CA ALA A 22 -30.01 12.51 -17.68
C ALA A 22 -28.64 11.91 -17.96
N VAL A 23 -27.83 12.60 -18.77
CA VAL A 23 -26.47 12.16 -19.09
C VAL A 23 -25.59 12.20 -17.86
N ASN A 24 -25.70 13.25 -17.05
CA ASN A 24 -24.93 13.34 -15.82
C ASN A 24 -25.31 12.25 -14.81
N ALA A 25 -26.56 11.88 -14.74
CA ALA A 25 -26.97 10.80 -13.86
C ALA A 25 -26.36 9.47 -14.26
N GLU A 26 -26.31 9.18 -15.56
CA GLU A 26 -25.68 7.97 -16.06
C GLU A 26 -24.16 8.01 -15.87
N ILE A 27 -23.54 9.14 -16.20
CA ILE A 27 -22.11 9.33 -16.01
C ILE A 27 -21.76 9.23 -14.53
N SER A 28 -22.56 9.84 -13.67
CA SER A 28 -22.32 9.78 -12.22
C SER A 28 -22.41 8.36 -11.70
N ARG A 29 -23.36 7.57 -12.18
CA ARG A 29 -23.45 6.18 -11.80
C ARG A 29 -22.26 5.38 -12.31
N GLY A 30 -21.87 5.61 -13.55
CA GLY A 30 -20.69 4.96 -14.14
C GLY A 30 -19.41 5.31 -13.40
N LEU A 31 -19.24 6.59 -13.06
CA LEU A 31 -18.08 7.04 -12.29
C LEU A 31 -18.07 6.48 -10.88
N ALA A 32 -19.24 6.41 -10.23
CA ALA A 32 -19.32 5.81 -8.91
C ALA A 32 -18.98 4.32 -8.95
N GLU A 33 -19.41 3.62 -9.98
CA GLU A 33 -19.08 2.21 -10.17
C GLU A 33 -17.61 1.98 -10.43
N ILE A 34 -17.01 2.81 -11.30
CA ILE A 34 -15.58 2.77 -11.58
C ILE A 34 -14.79 3.12 -10.33
N GLY A 35 -15.21 4.15 -9.59
CA GLY A 35 -14.58 4.54 -8.34
C GLY A 35 -14.59 3.41 -7.33
N ARG A 36 -15.71 2.72 -7.19
CA ARG A 36 -15.81 1.59 -6.28
C ARG A 36 -14.90 0.44 -6.71
N LYS A 37 -14.82 0.16 -8.01
CA LYS A 37 -13.91 -0.86 -8.53
C LYS A 37 -12.46 -0.49 -8.31
N LEU A 38 -12.12 0.78 -8.52
CA LEU A 38 -10.77 1.27 -8.26
C LEU A 38 -10.42 1.19 -6.78
N ASP A 39 -11.33 1.57 -5.90
CA ASP A 39 -11.13 1.47 -4.47
C ASP A 39 -10.88 0.03 -4.06
N ASN A 40 -11.65 -0.91 -4.60
CA ASN A 40 -11.46 -2.33 -4.33
C ASN A 40 -10.10 -2.82 -4.84
N HIS A 41 -9.68 -2.35 -6.01
CA HIS A 41 -8.36 -2.70 -6.55
C HIS A 41 -7.23 -2.15 -5.69
N VAL A 42 -7.35 -0.91 -5.23
CA VAL A 42 -6.36 -0.29 -4.35
C VAL A 42 -6.26 -1.08 -3.04
N ILE A 43 -7.38 -1.44 -2.44
CA ILE A 43 -7.41 -2.23 -1.21
C ILE A 43 -6.74 -3.58 -1.43
N MET A 44 -7.02 -4.25 -2.53
CA MET A 44 -6.41 -5.54 -2.85
C MET A 44 -4.91 -5.42 -3.11
N ASP A 45 -4.49 -4.37 -3.81
CA ASP A 45 -3.08 -4.13 -4.11
C ASP A 45 -2.30 -3.82 -2.84
N ASP A 46 -2.86 -3.02 -1.95
CA ASP A 46 -2.26 -2.72 -0.64
C ASP A 46 -2.10 -3.98 0.19
N ARG A 47 -3.11 -4.84 0.17
CA ARG A 47 -3.06 -6.11 0.88
C ARG A 47 -2.01 -7.04 0.28
N ARG A 48 -1.91 -7.10 -1.04
CA ARG A 48 -0.87 -7.89 -1.71
C ARG A 48 0.51 -7.35 -1.40
N THR A 49 0.65 -6.03 -1.32
CA THR A 49 1.90 -5.40 -0.96
C THR A 49 2.29 -5.78 0.48
N ALA A 50 1.34 -5.74 1.40
CA ALA A 50 1.57 -6.17 2.78
C ALA A 50 1.93 -7.65 2.86
N ASP A 51 1.24 -8.50 2.11
CA ASP A 51 1.56 -9.92 2.03
C ASP A 51 2.98 -10.13 1.49
N GLY A 52 3.40 -9.31 0.52
CA GLY A 52 4.75 -9.35 -0.02
C GLY A 52 5.80 -8.94 1.01
N HIS A 53 5.54 -7.89 1.78
CA HIS A 53 6.41 -7.49 2.88
C HIS A 53 6.53 -8.61 3.91
N ARG A 54 5.41 -9.20 4.27
CA ARG A 54 5.40 -10.32 5.23
C ARG A 54 6.22 -11.50 4.72
N ALA A 55 6.05 -11.85 3.45
CA ALA A 55 6.78 -12.96 2.85
C ALA A 55 8.28 -12.73 2.92
N ARG A 56 8.73 -11.51 2.61
CA ARG A 56 10.16 -11.16 2.67
C ARG A 56 10.69 -11.18 4.10
N ILE A 57 9.90 -10.70 5.04
CA ILE A 57 10.25 -10.73 6.46
C ILE A 57 10.42 -12.18 6.94
N LEU A 58 9.45 -13.03 6.61
CA LEU A 58 9.50 -14.44 7.02
C LEU A 58 10.65 -15.17 6.34
N HIS A 59 10.94 -14.85 5.09
CA HIS A 59 12.06 -15.43 4.36
C HIS A 59 13.40 -15.06 5.00
N PHE A 60 13.58 -13.76 5.31
CA PHE A 60 14.80 -13.29 5.98
C PHE A 60 14.97 -13.95 7.33
N ASN A 61 13.89 -14.03 8.12
CA ASN A 61 13.92 -14.70 9.41
C ASN A 61 14.30 -16.17 9.28
N ASN A 62 13.76 -16.83 8.25
CA ASN A 62 14.09 -18.23 8.00
C ASN A 62 15.57 -18.40 7.68
N GLU A 63 16.15 -17.47 6.93
CA GLU A 63 17.59 -17.47 6.67
C GLU A 63 18.40 -17.30 7.95
N LEU A 64 17.99 -16.39 8.83
CA LEU A 64 18.64 -16.25 10.14
C LEU A 64 18.58 -17.51 10.96
N LEU A 65 17.42 -18.18 10.96
CA LEU A 65 17.26 -19.45 11.68
C LEU A 65 18.12 -20.56 11.12
N ARG A 66 18.49 -20.45 9.85
CA ARG A 66 19.40 -21.39 9.18
C ARG A 66 20.85 -20.97 9.27
N ASN A 67 21.15 -19.97 10.08
CA ASN A 67 22.50 -19.44 10.29
C ASN A 67 23.13 -18.87 9.02
N ILE A 68 22.33 -18.29 8.16
CA ILE A 68 22.84 -17.58 6.99
C ILE A 68 23.18 -16.16 7.42
N ASP A 69 24.42 -15.74 7.16
CA ASP A 69 24.86 -14.40 7.52
C ASP A 69 24.38 -13.37 6.51
N HIS A 70 24.14 -12.17 7.00
CA HIS A 70 23.67 -11.05 6.19
C HIS A 70 24.53 -9.82 6.40
N THR A 71 24.61 -9.00 5.35
CA THR A 71 25.29 -7.70 5.44
C THR A 71 24.42 -6.72 6.20
N LYS A 72 25.03 -5.62 6.65
CA LYS A 72 24.29 -4.56 7.31
C LYS A 72 23.21 -3.99 6.40
N GLU A 73 23.52 -3.84 5.13
CA GLU A 73 22.59 -3.32 4.12
C GLU A 73 21.38 -4.22 3.96
N GLU A 74 21.57 -5.53 3.99
CA GLU A 74 20.47 -6.49 3.93
C GLU A 74 19.57 -6.37 5.16
N PHE A 75 20.14 -6.18 6.34
CA PHE A 75 19.37 -5.92 7.55
C PHE A 75 18.60 -4.62 7.47
N VAL A 76 19.23 -3.54 6.99
CA VAL A 76 18.55 -2.25 6.84
C VAL A 76 17.37 -2.37 5.89
N GLU A 77 17.53 -3.13 4.82
CA GLU A 77 16.47 -3.36 3.85
C GLU A 77 15.29 -4.10 4.47
N VAL A 78 15.55 -5.17 5.21
CA VAL A 78 14.47 -5.91 5.86
C VAL A 78 13.82 -5.09 6.98
N LEU A 79 14.56 -4.24 7.66
CA LEU A 79 13.98 -3.34 8.65
C LEU A 79 13.04 -2.33 8.01
N THR A 80 13.35 -1.88 6.80
CA THR A 80 12.46 -1.02 6.00
C THR A 80 11.19 -1.78 5.62
N GLU A 81 11.31 -3.04 5.25
CA GLU A 81 10.16 -3.90 4.98
C GLU A 81 9.27 -4.05 6.22
N ILE A 82 9.90 -4.22 7.38
CA ILE A 82 9.20 -4.33 8.66
C ILE A 82 8.42 -3.06 8.96
N ASP A 83 9.05 -1.89 8.78
CA ASP A 83 8.38 -0.61 9.02
C ASP A 83 7.15 -0.44 8.14
N ALA A 84 7.27 -0.76 6.86
CA ALA A 84 6.16 -0.68 5.92
C ALA A 84 5.05 -1.66 6.30
N TYR A 85 5.41 -2.86 6.68
CA TYR A 85 4.47 -3.89 7.10
C TYR A 85 3.73 -3.49 8.38
N GLU A 86 4.46 -3.01 9.38
CA GLU A 86 3.87 -2.59 10.65
C GLU A 86 2.95 -1.38 10.49
N SER A 87 3.32 -0.44 9.62
CA SER A 87 2.46 0.71 9.29
C SER A 87 1.14 0.25 8.67
N TYR A 88 1.20 -0.69 7.75
CA TYR A 88 0.00 -1.25 7.14
C TYR A 88 -0.87 -1.95 8.18
N CYS A 89 -0.28 -2.76 9.04
CA CYS A 89 -1.01 -3.47 10.09
C CYS A 89 -1.68 -2.52 11.07
N LYS A 90 -1.03 -1.40 11.37
CA LYS A 90 -1.58 -0.39 12.27
C LYS A 90 -2.79 0.30 11.68
N GLU A 91 -2.76 0.54 10.37
CA GLU A 91 -3.88 1.18 9.66
C GLU A 91 -5.00 0.20 9.33
N HIS A 92 -4.72 -1.09 9.35
CA HIS A 92 -5.68 -2.14 8.99
C HIS A 92 -5.75 -3.20 10.10
N PRO A 93 -6.44 -2.90 11.21
CA PRO A 93 -6.51 -3.84 12.35
C PRO A 93 -7.08 -5.21 11.99
N GLU A 94 -7.85 -5.29 10.91
CA GLU A 94 -8.44 -6.55 10.45
C GLU A 94 -7.42 -7.45 9.73
N TYR A 95 -6.26 -6.91 9.39
CA TYR A 95 -5.24 -7.69 8.69
C TYR A 95 -4.50 -8.56 9.70
N PRO A 96 -4.41 -9.89 9.48
CA PRO A 96 -3.74 -10.78 10.43
C PRO A 96 -2.23 -10.62 10.39
N ASN A 97 -1.64 -10.12 11.45
CA ASN A 97 -0.20 -9.89 11.53
C ASN A 97 0.52 -10.78 12.53
N ASN A 98 -0.21 -11.60 13.27
CA ASN A 98 0.38 -12.41 14.34
C ASN A 98 1.42 -13.44 13.85
N ARG A 99 1.40 -13.75 12.57
CA ARG A 99 2.35 -14.71 11.99
C ARG A 99 3.74 -14.13 11.80
N ALA A 100 3.86 -12.81 11.78
CA ALA A 100 5.14 -12.14 11.56
C ALA A 100 5.74 -11.55 12.83
N VAL A 101 5.00 -11.47 13.92
CA VAL A 101 5.44 -10.80 15.15
C VAL A 101 6.75 -11.38 15.67
N LEU A 102 6.81 -12.69 15.83
CA LEU A 102 8.01 -13.34 16.36
C LEU A 102 9.19 -13.26 15.38
N ALA A 103 8.90 -13.32 14.09
CA ALA A 103 9.93 -13.17 13.07
C ALA A 103 10.55 -11.76 13.12
N ILE A 104 9.72 -10.74 13.26
CA ILE A 104 10.15 -9.36 13.38
C ILE A 104 11.04 -9.19 14.63
N GLU A 105 10.60 -9.72 15.75
CA GLU A 105 11.35 -9.69 16.99
C GLU A 105 12.73 -10.33 16.81
N ASN A 106 12.76 -11.51 16.23
CA ASN A 106 14.03 -12.22 15.99
C ASN A 106 14.97 -11.46 15.08
N ILE A 107 14.46 -10.83 14.02
CA ILE A 107 15.26 -10.01 13.11
C ILE A 107 15.84 -8.80 13.85
N GLN A 108 15.03 -8.13 14.64
CA GLN A 108 15.46 -6.96 15.41
C GLN A 108 16.52 -7.33 16.44
N ASP A 109 16.35 -8.45 17.11
CA ASP A 109 17.32 -8.93 18.10
C ASP A 109 18.65 -9.31 17.44
N ASN A 110 18.59 -9.97 16.29
CA ASN A 110 19.78 -10.30 15.52
C ASN A 110 20.50 -9.04 15.04
N TYR A 111 19.75 -8.04 14.60
CA TYR A 111 20.35 -6.77 14.17
C TYR A 111 21.10 -6.10 15.33
N LYS A 112 20.48 -6.04 16.49
CA LYS A 112 21.11 -5.47 17.70
C LYS A 112 22.39 -6.22 18.05
N GLU A 113 22.34 -7.53 18.01
CA GLU A 113 23.49 -8.37 18.33
C GLU A 113 24.62 -8.14 17.34
N ARG A 114 24.32 -8.08 16.04
CA ARG A 114 25.34 -7.81 15.02
C ARG A 114 25.94 -6.41 15.16
N LEU A 115 25.12 -5.42 15.53
CA LEU A 115 25.61 -4.08 15.79
C LEU A 115 26.58 -4.05 16.98
N GLN A 116 26.24 -4.71 18.06
CA GLN A 116 27.05 -4.75 19.27
C GLN A 116 28.36 -5.47 19.04
N LYS A 117 28.35 -6.55 18.27
CA LYS A 117 29.52 -7.37 18.01
C LYS A 117 30.32 -6.91 16.80
N HIS A 118 29.80 -5.96 16.01
CA HIS A 118 30.40 -5.50 14.76
C HIS A 118 30.75 -6.65 13.81
N ASP A 119 29.86 -7.63 13.71
CA ASP A 119 30.11 -8.86 12.97
C ASP A 119 29.12 -9.14 11.84
N PHE A 120 28.62 -8.08 11.20
CA PHE A 120 27.85 -8.25 9.96
C PHE A 120 28.73 -8.88 8.89
N LEU A 121 28.08 -9.63 7.99
CA LEU A 121 28.77 -10.12 6.81
C LEU A 121 29.31 -8.93 6.00
N GLN A 122 30.56 -9.01 5.56
CA GLN A 122 31.18 -7.94 4.80
C GLN A 122 30.97 -8.15 3.31
N GLU A 123 30.48 -7.13 2.61
CA GLU A 123 30.39 -7.18 1.17
C GLU A 123 31.79 -7.14 0.55
N GLY A 124 31.96 -7.89 -0.52
CA GLY A 124 33.21 -7.86 -1.25
C GLY A 124 34.33 -8.68 -0.65
N THR A 125 34.06 -9.40 0.44
CA THR A 125 35.06 -10.33 0.95
C THR A 125 34.98 -11.60 0.14
N THR A 126 35.41 -11.54 -1.09
CA THR A 126 35.63 -12.75 -1.86
C THR A 126 37.01 -13.22 -1.56
N VAL A 127 37.06 -14.34 -1.03
CA VAL A 127 38.33 -15.02 -0.85
C VAL A 127 38.71 -15.69 -2.15
#